data_1db4347fcb45333c8cc3b7655200fb87
#
_entry.id   1db4347fcb45333c8cc3b7655200fb87
#
_cell.length_a   1.000
_cell.length_b   1.000
_cell.length_c   1.000
_cell.angle_alpha   90.00
_cell.angle_beta   90.00
_cell.angle_gamma   90.00
#
_symmetry.space_group_name_H-M   'P 1'
#
loop_
_entity.id
_entity.type
_entity.pdbx_description
1 polymer ?
#
loop_
_entity_poly.entity_id
_entity_poly.type
_entity_poly.pdbx_seq_one_letter_code
_entity_poly.pdbx_strand_id
1 'polypeptide(L)'
;MKFKITNSNFPLRLLQLALFATISVSSAHAVVAQTADPKPPTAPEKKTEQAAKDPKLPFTLRVTNDQIIGVSLKAKDISLKAIGAELAKQLKIPVMVTPIAEKHMVTVNFSDLVIEPAMQMLAPHVFIDYEIDTTPGKQPRPVGIYLQGYNERPPAVNAVVKGNSDVMVIEGDTEEGLEPKKEEEEDLKITFEKGQLSVKSKKQPLIVVLYGIANQLGIPLEVKIAVEDLVTVNIIKSSLESALQELAPNIKLYVRADLMIGDRQPLRMVLVGPDKKS
;
A
#
# COMPACT_ATOMS: atom_id res chain seq x y z
N MET A 1 -26.08 -40.78 -17.58
CA MET A 1 -26.03 -39.91 -16.43
C MET A 1 -26.68 -38.58 -16.74
N LYS A 2 -27.81 -38.26 -16.10
CA LYS A 2 -28.59 -37.04 -16.39
C LYS A 2 -28.18 -35.97 -15.40
N PHE A 3 -27.62 -34.84 -15.88
CA PHE A 3 -27.34 -33.69 -15.08
C PHE A 3 -28.59 -32.84 -14.87
N LYS A 4 -28.97 -32.65 -13.62
CA LYS A 4 -30.05 -31.75 -13.18
C LYS A 4 -29.46 -30.37 -12.89
N ILE A 5 -29.86 -29.38 -13.70
CA ILE A 5 -29.51 -27.98 -13.48
C ILE A 5 -30.57 -27.38 -12.55
N THR A 6 -30.17 -26.99 -11.38
CA THR A 6 -31.05 -26.27 -10.42
C THR A 6 -30.84 -24.76 -10.60
N ASN A 7 -31.87 -24.06 -11.07
CA ASN A 7 -31.97 -22.61 -11.11
C ASN A 7 -32.04 -22.03 -9.70
N SER A 8 -31.09 -21.19 -9.36
CA SER A 8 -31.14 -20.39 -8.14
C SER A 8 -31.59 -18.97 -8.49
N ASN A 9 -32.80 -18.61 -8.05
CA ASN A 9 -33.40 -17.28 -8.14
C ASN A 9 -32.64 -16.28 -7.27
N PHE A 10 -32.08 -15.24 -7.87
CA PHE A 10 -31.61 -14.05 -7.19
C PHE A 10 -32.76 -13.03 -7.03
N PRO A 11 -33.04 -12.53 -5.84
CA PRO A 11 -34.00 -11.44 -5.67
C PRO A 11 -33.33 -10.09 -5.98
N LEU A 12 -33.92 -9.43 -6.95
CA LEU A 12 -33.65 -8.03 -7.33
C LEU A 12 -34.05 -7.10 -6.17
N ARG A 13 -33.09 -6.48 -5.49
CA ARG A 13 -33.38 -5.43 -4.50
C ARG A 13 -33.38 -4.05 -5.16
N LEU A 14 -34.54 -3.43 -5.09
CA LEU A 14 -34.88 -2.07 -5.52
C LEU A 14 -33.89 -1.02 -4.97
N LEU A 15 -33.43 -0.18 -5.89
CA LEU A 15 -32.70 1.05 -5.63
C LEU A 15 -33.70 2.14 -5.21
N GLN A 16 -33.66 2.61 -3.97
CA GLN A 16 -34.37 3.81 -3.53
C GLN A 16 -33.50 5.06 -3.78
N LEU A 17 -33.94 5.87 -4.73
CA LEU A 17 -33.46 7.24 -4.94
C LEU A 17 -33.97 8.12 -3.77
N ALA A 18 -33.06 8.71 -3.01
CA ALA A 18 -33.35 9.81 -2.11
C ALA A 18 -32.94 11.14 -2.77
N LEU A 19 -33.97 11.89 -3.10
CA LEU A 19 -33.95 13.27 -3.59
C LEU A 19 -33.65 14.19 -2.39
N PHE A 20 -32.54 14.95 -2.40
CA PHE A 20 -32.34 16.03 -1.42
C PHE A 20 -32.36 17.38 -2.10
N ALA A 21 -33.27 18.19 -1.54
CA ALA A 21 -33.65 19.51 -1.98
C ALA A 21 -32.54 20.56 -1.74
N THR A 22 -32.45 21.45 -2.69
CA THR A 22 -31.69 22.70 -2.67
C THR A 22 -32.29 23.69 -1.66
N ILE A 23 -31.47 24.21 -0.74
CA ILE A 23 -31.79 25.42 0.03
C ILE A 23 -30.83 26.52 -0.40
N SER A 24 -31.38 27.48 -1.14
CA SER A 24 -30.76 28.74 -1.46
C SER A 24 -30.95 29.71 -0.28
N VAL A 25 -29.90 30.24 0.29
CA VAL A 25 -29.95 31.36 1.22
C VAL A 25 -29.23 32.54 0.58
N SER A 26 -30.01 33.50 0.14
CA SER A 26 -29.60 34.84 -0.23
C SER A 26 -29.35 35.66 1.06
N SER A 27 -28.25 36.32 1.19
CA SER A 27 -28.07 37.39 2.19
C SER A 27 -27.41 38.61 1.62
N ALA A 28 -28.07 39.71 1.91
CA ALA A 28 -28.02 41.02 1.35
C ALA A 28 -26.74 41.82 1.69
N HIS A 29 -26.56 42.83 0.84
CA HIS A 29 -25.60 43.92 0.87
C HIS A 29 -25.63 44.76 2.16
N ALA A 30 -24.46 45.16 2.63
CA ALA A 30 -24.29 46.39 3.38
C ALA A 30 -23.10 47.20 2.78
N VAL A 31 -23.44 48.29 2.16
CA VAL A 31 -22.55 49.39 1.74
C VAL A 31 -22.28 50.26 2.98
N VAL A 32 -21.03 50.48 3.32
CA VAL A 32 -20.64 51.59 4.24
C VAL A 32 -19.47 52.36 3.64
N ALA A 33 -19.68 53.68 3.65
CA ALA A 33 -18.94 54.71 2.97
C ALA A 33 -17.54 54.99 3.56
N GLN A 34 -16.75 55.61 2.68
CA GLN A 34 -15.44 56.22 2.84
C GLN A 34 -15.29 57.15 4.04
N THR A 35 -14.11 57.13 4.65
CA THR A 35 -13.44 58.32 5.19
C THR A 35 -11.93 58.22 4.88
N ALA A 36 -11.38 59.30 4.41
CA ALA A 36 -9.99 59.50 3.96
C ALA A 36 -9.04 59.86 5.10
N ASP A 37 -7.75 59.43 4.92
CA ASP A 37 -6.46 59.96 5.42
C ASP A 37 -6.10 59.90 6.93
N PRO A 38 -4.81 59.79 7.27
CA PRO A 38 -3.58 60.16 6.54
C PRO A 38 -2.44 59.07 6.59
N LYS A 39 -1.49 59.25 5.67
CA LYS A 39 -0.26 58.51 5.42
C LYS A 39 0.69 58.48 6.64
N PRO A 40 1.13 57.29 7.11
CA PRO A 40 2.30 57.15 7.97
C PRO A 40 3.56 56.72 7.18
N PRO A 41 4.76 56.79 7.80
CA PRO A 41 6.03 56.92 7.12
C PRO A 41 6.57 55.59 6.61
N THR A 42 7.34 55.67 5.55
CA THR A 42 8.11 54.67 4.85
C THR A 42 8.97 53.85 5.81
N ALA A 43 8.64 52.58 6.03
CA ALA A 43 9.50 51.59 6.63
C ALA A 43 10.44 50.98 5.57
N PRO A 44 11.67 50.55 5.94
CA PRO A 44 12.68 50.12 4.99
C PRO A 44 12.28 48.82 4.30
N GLU A 45 12.46 48.77 2.99
CA GLU A 45 12.30 47.61 2.13
C GLU A 45 13.13 46.45 2.66
N LYS A 46 12.47 45.47 3.27
CA LYS A 46 13.03 44.13 3.42
C LYS A 46 13.20 43.54 2.01
N LYS A 47 14.46 43.42 1.58
CA LYS A 47 14.83 42.58 0.46
C LYS A 47 14.14 41.22 0.62
N THR A 48 13.07 41.00 -0.14
CA THR A 48 12.47 39.70 -0.31
C THR A 48 13.51 38.85 -1.02
N GLU A 49 14.11 37.95 -0.29
CA GLU A 49 14.96 36.89 -0.79
C GLU A 49 14.13 36.16 -1.86
N GLN A 50 14.53 36.33 -3.13
CA GLN A 50 13.94 35.64 -4.28
C GLN A 50 14.17 34.16 -4.04
N ALA A 51 13.16 33.48 -3.48
CA ALA A 51 13.07 32.03 -3.54
C ALA A 51 13.24 31.63 -5.02
N ALA A 52 14.30 30.86 -5.29
CA ALA A 52 14.57 30.35 -6.62
C ALA A 52 13.29 29.68 -7.14
N LYS A 53 12.69 30.25 -8.17
CA LYS A 53 11.52 29.67 -8.85
C LYS A 53 11.97 28.36 -9.43
N ASP A 54 11.57 27.24 -8.83
CA ASP A 54 11.68 25.92 -9.43
C ASP A 54 11.16 26.00 -10.88
N PRO A 55 11.87 25.39 -11.84
CA PRO A 55 11.46 25.43 -13.23
C PRO A 55 10.03 24.90 -13.33
N LYS A 56 9.13 25.72 -13.87
CA LYS A 56 7.71 25.40 -13.99
C LYS A 56 7.56 24.16 -14.87
N LEU A 57 7.18 23.03 -14.27
CA LEU A 57 6.93 21.80 -15.00
C LEU A 57 5.86 21.99 -16.09
N PRO A 58 5.98 21.32 -17.25
CA PRO A 58 5.01 21.41 -18.34
C PRO A 58 3.65 20.74 -18.01
N PHE A 59 3.50 20.19 -16.83
CA PHE A 59 2.30 19.57 -16.32
C PHE A 59 2.10 19.94 -14.84
N THR A 60 0.90 19.67 -14.31
CA THR A 60 0.60 19.92 -12.90
C THR A 60 0.33 18.57 -12.22
N LEU A 61 1.11 18.25 -11.22
CA LEU A 61 0.92 17.09 -10.34
C LEU A 61 0.79 17.58 -8.90
N ARG A 62 -0.19 17.07 -8.19
CA ARG A 62 -0.37 17.31 -6.76
C ARG A 62 -0.70 15.98 -6.07
N VAL A 63 0.00 15.70 -4.99
CA VAL A 63 -0.24 14.54 -4.11
C VAL A 63 -0.68 15.07 -2.74
N THR A 64 -1.77 14.56 -2.21
CA THR A 64 -2.22 14.79 -0.84
C THR A 64 -1.91 13.54 -0.02
N ASN A 65 -1.21 13.74 1.11
CA ASN A 65 -0.77 12.66 2.01
C ASN A 65 -1.54 12.74 3.33
N ASP A 66 -2.86 12.69 3.25
CA ASP A 66 -3.71 12.57 4.44
C ASP A 66 -3.83 11.09 4.87
N GLN A 67 -4.96 10.67 5.41
CA GLN A 67 -5.21 9.26 5.73
C GLN A 67 -5.21 8.37 4.48
N ILE A 68 -5.64 8.91 3.35
CA ILE A 68 -5.65 8.25 2.04
C ILE A 68 -4.85 9.14 1.09
N ILE A 69 -3.97 8.51 0.30
CA ILE A 69 -3.17 9.23 -0.69
C ILE A 69 -4.06 9.57 -1.88
N GLY A 70 -4.28 10.87 -2.07
CA GLY A 70 -4.96 11.44 -3.23
C GLY A 70 -3.97 11.98 -4.26
N VAL A 71 -4.23 11.74 -5.54
CA VAL A 71 -3.41 12.19 -6.66
C VAL A 71 -4.26 13.00 -7.62
N SER A 72 -3.77 14.19 -8.00
CA SER A 72 -4.35 15.03 -9.04
C SER A 72 -3.31 15.28 -10.11
N LEU A 73 -3.64 15.03 -11.37
CA LEU A 73 -2.72 15.22 -12.49
C LEU A 73 -3.44 15.85 -13.69
N LYS A 74 -2.82 16.91 -14.22
CA LYS A 74 -3.15 17.49 -15.52
C LYS A 74 -1.90 17.46 -16.39
N ALA A 75 -1.87 16.56 -17.36
CA ALA A 75 -0.79 16.38 -18.31
C ALA A 75 -1.33 16.33 -19.74
N LYS A 76 -0.60 16.92 -20.68
CA LYS A 76 -0.87 16.83 -22.10
C LYS A 76 0.42 16.52 -22.84
N ASP A 77 0.47 15.33 -23.43
CA ASP A 77 1.62 14.84 -24.21
C ASP A 77 2.93 14.88 -23.41
N ILE A 78 2.90 14.34 -22.20
CA ILE A 78 4.03 14.29 -21.26
C ILE A 78 4.53 12.86 -21.14
N SER A 79 5.86 12.66 -21.17
CA SER A 79 6.44 11.34 -21.01
C SER A 79 6.14 10.76 -19.63
N LEU A 80 5.79 9.47 -19.58
CA LEU A 80 5.54 8.76 -18.32
C LEU A 80 6.77 8.81 -17.40
N LYS A 81 7.98 8.84 -17.95
CA LYS A 81 9.22 9.05 -17.18
C LYS A 81 9.21 10.34 -16.38
N ALA A 82 8.82 11.46 -16.99
CA ALA A 82 8.78 12.76 -16.31
C ALA A 82 7.73 12.78 -15.19
N ILE A 83 6.55 12.19 -15.44
CA ILE A 83 5.48 12.06 -14.45
C ILE A 83 5.95 11.15 -13.30
N GLY A 84 6.58 10.01 -13.60
CA GLY A 84 7.10 9.08 -12.60
C GLY A 84 8.16 9.69 -11.70
N ALA A 85 9.06 10.50 -12.26
CA ALA A 85 10.07 11.23 -11.49
C ALA A 85 9.46 12.23 -10.50
N GLU A 86 8.43 12.97 -10.92
CA GLU A 86 7.74 13.91 -10.05
C GLU A 86 6.87 13.20 -8.99
N LEU A 87 6.22 12.07 -9.35
CA LEU A 87 5.53 11.21 -8.38
C LEU A 87 6.48 10.70 -7.29
N ALA A 88 7.66 10.22 -7.67
CA ALA A 88 8.66 9.75 -6.71
C ALA A 88 9.08 10.85 -5.73
N LYS A 89 9.26 12.08 -6.23
CA LYS A 89 9.61 13.26 -5.42
C LYS A 89 8.51 13.60 -4.42
N GLN A 90 7.24 13.65 -4.86
CA GLN A 90 6.12 14.06 -4.01
C GLN A 90 5.70 12.97 -3.02
N LEU A 91 5.67 11.71 -3.45
CA LEU A 91 5.36 10.56 -2.59
C LEU A 91 6.52 10.18 -1.66
N LYS A 92 7.75 10.58 -1.97
CA LYS A 92 9.00 10.20 -1.26
C LYS A 92 9.20 8.68 -1.22
N ILE A 93 8.74 7.98 -2.24
CA ILE A 93 8.96 6.55 -2.47
C ILE A 93 9.50 6.32 -3.88
N PRO A 94 10.22 5.22 -4.14
CA PRO A 94 10.67 4.89 -5.49
C PRO A 94 9.47 4.66 -6.42
N VAL A 95 9.50 5.31 -7.58
CA VAL A 95 8.61 5.06 -8.72
C VAL A 95 9.47 4.63 -9.90
N MET A 96 9.33 3.38 -10.29
CA MET A 96 10.12 2.78 -11.36
C MET A 96 9.27 2.73 -12.63
N VAL A 97 9.79 3.33 -13.70
CA VAL A 97 9.18 3.29 -15.04
C VAL A 97 10.08 2.41 -15.90
N THR A 98 9.52 1.38 -16.52
CA THR A 98 10.31 0.49 -17.37
C THR A 98 10.71 1.16 -18.69
N PRO A 99 11.80 0.73 -19.36
CA PRO A 99 12.26 1.33 -20.62
C PRO A 99 11.20 1.33 -21.73
N ILE A 100 10.28 0.36 -21.74
CA ILE A 100 9.16 0.32 -22.67
C ILE A 100 8.14 1.40 -22.31
N ALA A 101 7.77 1.49 -21.04
CA ALA A 101 6.80 2.48 -20.55
C ALA A 101 7.34 3.92 -20.55
N GLU A 102 8.65 4.14 -20.40
CA GLU A 102 9.26 5.48 -20.45
C GLU A 102 8.91 6.28 -21.70
N LYS A 103 8.72 5.59 -22.84
CA LYS A 103 8.40 6.19 -24.14
C LYS A 103 6.91 6.53 -24.28
N HIS A 104 6.09 6.10 -23.35
CA HIS A 104 4.66 6.35 -23.37
C HIS A 104 4.37 7.82 -23.07
N MET A 105 3.64 8.47 -23.99
CA MET A 105 3.19 9.87 -23.82
C MET A 105 1.79 9.86 -23.19
N VAL A 106 1.64 10.57 -22.09
CA VAL A 106 0.43 10.59 -21.28
C VAL A 106 -0.32 11.89 -21.50
N THR A 107 -1.63 11.77 -21.82
CA THR A 107 -2.56 12.89 -21.86
C THR A 107 -3.75 12.56 -20.97
N VAL A 108 -3.77 13.11 -19.77
CA VAL A 108 -4.79 12.84 -18.74
C VAL A 108 -5.13 14.11 -17.97
N ASN A 109 -6.34 14.14 -17.43
CA ASN A 109 -6.79 15.19 -16.53
C ASN A 109 -7.73 14.57 -15.48
N PHE A 110 -7.24 14.40 -14.26
CA PHE A 110 -8.02 13.92 -13.14
C PHE A 110 -7.65 14.66 -11.86
N SER A 111 -8.57 14.65 -10.90
CA SER A 111 -8.39 15.31 -9.60
C SER A 111 -8.77 14.38 -8.48
N ASP A 112 -7.94 14.34 -7.45
CA ASP A 112 -8.17 13.69 -6.16
C ASP A 112 -8.57 12.21 -6.26
N LEU A 113 -7.94 11.49 -7.19
CA LEU A 113 -8.09 10.04 -7.27
C LEU A 113 -7.21 9.36 -6.22
N VAL A 114 -7.72 8.29 -5.64
CA VAL A 114 -6.91 7.38 -4.81
C VAL A 114 -5.76 6.81 -5.65
N ILE A 115 -4.65 6.47 -5.00
CA ILE A 115 -3.40 6.14 -5.67
C ILE A 115 -3.54 5.01 -6.70
N GLU A 116 -4.29 3.94 -6.40
CA GLU A 116 -4.45 2.80 -7.30
C GLU A 116 -5.11 3.20 -8.64
N PRO A 117 -6.34 3.76 -8.66
CA PRO A 117 -6.96 4.19 -9.92
C PRO A 117 -6.16 5.30 -10.62
N ALA A 118 -5.48 6.19 -9.87
CA ALA A 118 -4.64 7.20 -10.48
C ALA A 118 -3.47 6.57 -11.25
N MET A 119 -2.80 5.56 -10.69
CA MET A 119 -1.69 4.87 -11.36
C MET A 119 -2.16 4.04 -12.55
N GLN A 120 -3.33 3.39 -12.47
CA GLN A 120 -3.92 2.65 -13.60
C GLN A 120 -4.24 3.54 -14.81
N MET A 121 -4.49 4.84 -14.59
CA MET A 121 -4.64 5.80 -15.70
C MET A 121 -3.33 6.17 -16.39
N LEU A 122 -2.17 5.90 -15.77
CA LEU A 122 -0.86 6.30 -16.27
C LEU A 122 -0.17 5.22 -17.08
N ALA A 123 -0.31 3.96 -16.68
CA ALA A 123 0.37 2.84 -17.32
C ALA A 123 -0.56 1.64 -17.47
N PRO A 124 -0.37 0.83 -18.53
CA PRO A 124 -1.22 -0.33 -18.79
C PRO A 124 -1.04 -1.46 -17.77
N HIS A 125 0.13 -1.55 -17.14
CA HIS A 125 0.38 -2.52 -16.08
C HIS A 125 1.08 -1.81 -14.90
N VAL A 126 0.49 -1.93 -13.73
CA VAL A 126 0.95 -1.25 -12.52
C VAL A 126 1.05 -2.23 -11.35
N PHE A 127 2.19 -2.18 -10.67
CA PHE A 127 2.36 -2.85 -9.39
C PHE A 127 2.63 -1.81 -8.31
N ILE A 128 2.08 -2.03 -7.14
CA ILE A 128 2.37 -1.21 -5.95
C ILE A 128 2.78 -2.14 -4.81
N ASP A 129 3.95 -1.86 -4.25
CA ASP A 129 4.42 -2.53 -3.04
C ASP A 129 3.91 -1.75 -1.82
N TYR A 130 3.24 -2.45 -0.91
CA TYR A 130 2.70 -1.91 0.34
C TYR A 130 3.42 -2.46 1.56
N GLU A 131 3.62 -1.62 2.55
CA GLU A 131 3.90 -2.01 3.92
C GLU A 131 2.56 -2.03 4.68
N ILE A 132 2.21 -3.18 5.22
CA ILE A 132 1.04 -3.39 6.08
C ILE A 132 1.58 -3.57 7.50
N ASP A 133 1.31 -2.60 8.35
CA ASP A 133 1.59 -2.69 9.78
C ASP A 133 0.42 -3.42 10.45
N THR A 134 0.70 -4.55 11.12
CA THR A 134 -0.35 -5.34 11.77
C THR A 134 -0.89 -4.71 13.05
N THR A 135 -0.37 -3.55 13.45
CA THR A 135 -0.94 -2.77 14.57
C THR A 135 -2.35 -2.31 14.23
N PRO A 136 -3.35 -2.54 15.11
CA PRO A 136 -4.73 -2.14 14.86
C PRO A 136 -4.90 -0.67 14.50
N GLY A 137 -5.69 -0.39 13.46
CA GLY A 137 -5.99 0.98 12.99
C GLY A 137 -4.96 1.59 12.03
N LYS A 138 -3.87 0.91 11.75
CA LYS A 138 -2.90 1.35 10.74
C LYS A 138 -3.42 1.02 9.33
N GLN A 139 -3.23 1.96 8.40
CA GLN A 139 -3.57 1.77 7.00
C GLN A 139 -2.35 1.26 6.21
N PRO A 140 -2.55 0.43 5.16
CA PRO A 140 -1.48 0.05 4.25
C PRO A 140 -0.81 1.28 3.65
N ARG A 141 0.52 1.30 3.63
CA ARG A 141 1.31 2.39 3.12
C ARG A 141 2.07 1.96 1.87
N PRO A 142 1.95 2.62 0.72
CA PRO A 142 2.77 2.32 -0.44
C PRO A 142 4.24 2.62 -0.15
N VAL A 143 5.12 1.72 -0.56
CA VAL A 143 6.58 1.82 -0.39
C VAL A 143 7.33 1.73 -1.71
N GLY A 144 6.65 1.43 -2.81
CA GLY A 144 7.20 1.41 -4.15
C GLY A 144 6.12 1.28 -5.22
N ILE A 145 6.33 1.88 -6.38
CA ILE A 145 5.42 1.82 -7.53
C ILE A 145 6.20 1.42 -8.77
N TYR A 146 5.61 0.54 -9.58
CA TYR A 146 6.17 0.11 -10.86
C TYR A 146 5.15 0.41 -11.95
N LEU A 147 5.57 1.21 -12.92
CA LEU A 147 4.80 1.55 -14.11
C LEU A 147 5.41 0.82 -15.30
N GLN A 148 4.68 -0.15 -15.85
CA GLN A 148 5.15 -1.04 -16.90
C GLN A 148 4.33 -0.91 -18.17
N GLY A 149 4.96 -1.31 -19.30
CA GLY A 149 4.28 -1.48 -20.57
C GLY A 149 3.49 -2.79 -20.62
N TYR A 150 2.82 -3.03 -21.75
CA TYR A 150 2.13 -4.31 -22.00
C TYR A 150 3.14 -5.47 -22.09
N ASN A 151 2.75 -6.62 -21.58
CA ASN A 151 3.49 -7.90 -21.70
C ASN A 151 4.90 -7.88 -21.10
N GLU A 152 5.19 -6.99 -20.18
CA GLU A 152 6.43 -7.03 -19.41
C GLU A 152 6.31 -8.03 -18.24
N ARG A 153 7.44 -8.62 -17.87
CA ARG A 153 7.46 -9.52 -16.70
C ARG A 153 7.24 -8.73 -15.42
N PRO A 154 6.52 -9.30 -14.42
CA PRO A 154 6.41 -8.68 -13.11
C PRO A 154 7.79 -8.32 -12.53
N PRO A 155 7.88 -7.24 -11.74
CA PRO A 155 9.11 -6.87 -11.08
C PRO A 155 9.61 -8.00 -10.17
N ALA A 156 10.93 -8.20 -10.07
CA ALA A 156 11.48 -9.19 -9.15
C ALA A 156 11.03 -8.92 -7.71
N VAL A 157 10.82 -9.96 -6.93
CA VAL A 157 10.29 -9.88 -5.55
C VAL A 157 11.10 -8.92 -4.66
N ASN A 158 12.40 -8.81 -4.89
CA ASN A 158 13.33 -7.96 -4.12
C ASN A 158 13.65 -6.61 -4.80
N ALA A 159 12.96 -6.23 -5.88
CA ALA A 159 13.35 -5.09 -6.72
C ALA A 159 13.34 -3.73 -5.98
N VAL A 160 12.44 -3.50 -5.01
CA VAL A 160 12.34 -2.24 -4.25
C VAL A 160 12.70 -2.41 -2.77
N VAL A 161 12.62 -3.61 -2.25
CA VAL A 161 12.79 -3.89 -0.82
C VAL A 161 14.28 -3.96 -0.40
N LYS A 162 15.16 -3.17 -1.02
CA LYS A 162 16.49 -2.90 -0.47
C LYS A 162 16.42 -1.79 0.57
N GLY A 163 15.79 -2.07 1.71
CA GLY A 163 16.08 -1.31 2.92
C GLY A 163 17.49 -1.67 3.40
N ASN A 164 18.27 -0.68 3.85
CA ASN A 164 19.53 -0.90 4.57
C ASN A 164 19.29 -1.94 5.67
N SER A 165 19.73 -3.16 5.43
CA SER A 165 19.58 -4.24 6.40
C SER A 165 20.95 -4.85 6.66
N ASP A 166 21.56 -4.38 7.75
CA ASP A 166 22.36 -5.28 8.58
C ASP A 166 21.39 -6.26 9.23
N VAL A 167 20.92 -7.26 8.51
CA VAL A 167 19.95 -8.23 8.97
C VAL A 167 20.47 -9.62 8.74
N MET A 168 20.48 -10.38 9.79
CA MET A 168 20.69 -11.80 9.79
C MET A 168 19.56 -12.48 9.00
N VAL A 169 19.78 -12.75 7.73
CA VAL A 169 18.90 -13.60 6.92
C VAL A 169 19.17 -15.03 7.34
N ILE A 170 18.23 -15.64 8.00
CA ILE A 170 18.27 -17.09 8.25
C ILE A 170 17.74 -17.76 6.97
N GLU A 171 18.64 -18.09 6.05
CA GLU A 171 18.35 -19.03 4.97
C GLU A 171 18.24 -20.41 5.59
N GLY A 172 17.06 -21.01 5.56
CA GLY A 172 16.87 -22.38 5.99
C GLY A 172 17.47 -23.33 4.96
N ASP A 173 18.54 -24.01 5.31
CA ASP A 173 19.00 -25.19 4.60
C ASP A 173 17.90 -26.25 4.63
N THR A 174 17.46 -26.66 3.45
CA THR A 174 16.53 -27.78 3.28
C THR A 174 17.30 -29.06 3.59
N GLU A 175 17.30 -29.54 4.82
CA GLU A 175 17.75 -30.88 5.13
C GLU A 175 16.71 -31.89 4.60
N GLU A 176 17.11 -32.58 3.54
CA GLU A 176 16.48 -33.83 3.09
C GLU A 176 16.62 -34.89 4.18
N GLY A 177 15.51 -35.46 4.59
CA GLY A 177 15.46 -36.75 5.19
C GLY A 177 15.19 -36.81 6.69
N LEU A 178 13.92 -36.69 7.07
CA LEU A 178 13.41 -37.28 8.28
C LEU A 178 12.18 -38.15 7.98
N GLU A 179 12.30 -39.44 8.29
CA GLU A 179 11.24 -40.45 8.18
C GLU A 179 9.98 -40.01 8.98
N PRO A 180 8.76 -40.45 8.56
CA PRO A 180 7.54 -40.06 9.23
C PRO A 180 7.49 -40.67 10.65
N LYS A 181 7.71 -39.82 11.64
CA LYS A 181 7.38 -40.14 13.03
C LYS A 181 5.86 -40.14 13.20
N LYS A 182 5.40 -41.16 13.99
CA LYS A 182 4.03 -41.34 14.47
C LYS A 182 3.33 -40.03 14.84
N GLU A 183 2.01 -39.97 14.53
CA GLU A 183 1.05 -38.94 14.90
C GLU A 183 1.05 -38.68 16.44
N GLU A 184 2.06 -37.96 16.91
CA GLU A 184 1.94 -37.14 18.12
C GLU A 184 1.20 -35.88 17.65
N GLU A 185 0.18 -35.44 18.41
CA GLU A 185 -0.53 -34.16 18.11
C GLU A 185 0.51 -33.09 17.83
N GLU A 186 0.66 -32.71 16.58
CA GLU A 186 1.66 -31.71 16.16
C GLU A 186 1.37 -30.43 16.93
N ASP A 187 2.27 -30.04 17.83
CA ASP A 187 2.16 -28.82 18.63
C ASP A 187 2.15 -27.56 17.79
N LEU A 188 2.47 -27.68 16.48
CA LEU A 188 2.41 -26.64 15.48
C LEU A 188 1.92 -27.20 14.14
N LYS A 189 0.79 -26.66 13.66
CA LYS A 189 0.27 -26.94 12.31
C LYS A 189 -0.05 -25.63 11.59
N ILE A 190 0.53 -25.45 10.41
CA ILE A 190 0.34 -24.25 9.58
C ILE A 190 -0.07 -24.70 8.19
N THR A 191 -1.13 -24.11 7.67
CA THR A 191 -1.58 -24.33 6.27
C THR A 191 -1.97 -22.99 5.63
N PHE A 192 -1.56 -22.80 4.39
CA PHE A 192 -1.94 -21.62 3.60
C PHE A 192 -2.54 -22.10 2.28
N GLU A 193 -3.83 -21.87 2.11
CA GLU A 193 -4.56 -22.32 0.94
C GLU A 193 -5.51 -21.21 0.46
N LYS A 194 -5.53 -20.94 -0.85
CA LYS A 194 -6.43 -19.96 -1.48
C LYS A 194 -6.42 -18.59 -0.79
N GLY A 195 -5.23 -18.12 -0.38
CA GLY A 195 -5.07 -16.83 0.29
C GLY A 195 -5.51 -16.81 1.76
N GLN A 196 -5.85 -17.96 2.34
CA GLN A 196 -6.26 -18.09 3.75
C GLN A 196 -5.24 -18.88 4.54
N LEU A 197 -4.88 -18.34 5.70
CA LEU A 197 -3.96 -18.94 6.67
C LEU A 197 -4.73 -19.62 7.79
N SER A 198 -4.31 -20.83 8.14
CA SER A 198 -4.74 -21.52 9.37
C SER A 198 -3.51 -21.86 10.18
N VAL A 199 -3.53 -21.54 11.47
CA VAL A 199 -2.44 -21.77 12.41
C VAL A 199 -3.00 -22.39 13.68
N LYS A 200 -2.53 -23.60 14.02
CA LYS A 200 -2.76 -24.21 15.34
C LYS A 200 -1.41 -24.30 16.02
N SER A 201 -1.25 -23.64 17.15
CA SER A 201 -0.02 -23.63 17.94
C SER A 201 -0.34 -23.84 19.41
N LYS A 202 0.48 -24.64 20.10
CA LYS A 202 0.35 -24.90 21.54
C LYS A 202 1.71 -24.69 22.20
N LYS A 203 1.83 -23.58 22.96
CA LYS A 203 3.06 -23.18 23.68
C LYS A 203 4.33 -23.20 22.81
N GLN A 204 4.22 -22.77 21.55
CA GLN A 204 5.37 -22.66 20.65
C GLN A 204 5.98 -21.25 20.72
N PRO A 205 7.30 -21.11 20.61
CA PRO A 205 7.92 -19.79 20.47
C PRO A 205 7.34 -19.03 19.27
N LEU A 206 6.99 -17.75 19.45
CA LEU A 206 6.42 -16.92 18.39
C LEU A 206 7.29 -16.96 17.13
N ILE A 207 8.61 -16.91 17.29
CA ILE A 207 9.55 -16.94 16.16
C ILE A 207 9.43 -18.22 15.33
N VAL A 208 9.20 -19.37 15.96
CA VAL A 208 9.01 -20.67 15.29
C VAL A 208 7.71 -20.66 14.48
N VAL A 209 6.64 -20.09 15.05
CA VAL A 209 5.35 -19.96 14.36
C VAL A 209 5.49 -19.04 13.14
N LEU A 210 6.13 -17.87 13.30
CA LEU A 210 6.34 -16.93 12.19
C LEU A 210 7.24 -17.49 11.10
N TYR A 211 8.28 -18.24 11.47
CA TYR A 211 9.14 -18.92 10.51
C TYR A 211 8.37 -19.99 9.72
N GLY A 212 7.53 -20.77 10.39
CA GLY A 212 6.66 -21.73 9.71
C GLY A 212 5.68 -21.07 8.72
N ILE A 213 5.12 -19.89 9.06
CA ILE A 213 4.27 -19.11 8.15
C ILE A 213 5.10 -18.62 6.96
N ALA A 214 6.29 -18.05 7.20
CA ALA A 214 7.17 -17.56 6.14
C ALA A 214 7.54 -18.65 5.14
N ASN A 215 7.86 -19.86 5.65
CA ASN A 215 8.14 -21.03 4.80
C ASN A 215 6.93 -21.47 3.96
N GLN A 216 5.73 -21.50 4.53
CA GLN A 216 4.52 -21.83 3.79
C GLN A 216 4.22 -20.81 2.68
N LEU A 217 4.59 -19.57 2.87
CA LEU A 217 4.43 -18.49 1.89
C LEU A 217 5.60 -18.39 0.91
N GLY A 218 6.73 -19.06 1.17
CA GLY A 218 7.96 -18.94 0.38
C GLY A 218 8.58 -17.54 0.43
N ILE A 219 8.46 -16.84 1.57
CA ILE A 219 8.96 -15.45 1.74
C ILE A 219 9.96 -15.36 2.89
N PRO A 220 10.90 -14.40 2.87
CA PRO A 220 11.84 -14.19 3.96
C PRO A 220 11.14 -13.60 5.20
N LEU A 221 11.62 -14.01 6.39
CA LEU A 221 11.29 -13.42 7.68
C LEU A 221 12.53 -12.69 8.22
N GLU A 222 12.40 -11.40 8.48
CA GLU A 222 13.41 -10.59 9.15
C GLU A 222 13.01 -10.38 10.62
N VAL A 223 13.95 -10.60 11.54
CA VAL A 223 13.72 -10.43 12.99
C VAL A 223 14.64 -9.34 13.49
N LYS A 224 14.07 -8.22 13.97
CA LYS A 224 14.82 -7.06 14.47
C LYS A 224 14.89 -6.97 16.00
N ILE A 225 14.16 -7.85 16.67
CA ILE A 225 14.12 -7.93 18.15
C ILE A 225 14.19 -9.37 18.61
N ALA A 226 14.77 -9.60 19.78
CA ALA A 226 14.63 -10.88 20.46
C ALA A 226 13.20 -11.03 20.99
N VAL A 227 12.59 -12.19 20.75
CA VAL A 227 11.23 -12.53 21.22
C VAL A 227 11.28 -13.90 21.84
N GLU A 228 10.91 -13.99 23.12
CA GLU A 228 10.85 -15.24 23.88
C GLU A 228 9.40 -15.67 24.15
N ASP A 229 8.42 -14.95 23.59
CA ASP A 229 7.00 -15.20 23.84
C ASP A 229 6.56 -16.56 23.31
N LEU A 230 5.84 -17.30 24.16
CA LEU A 230 5.19 -18.55 23.80
C LEU A 230 3.75 -18.28 23.35
N VAL A 231 3.38 -18.81 22.18
CA VAL A 231 2.08 -18.59 21.56
C VAL A 231 1.24 -19.85 21.60
N THR A 232 0.00 -19.71 22.06
CA THR A 232 -1.04 -20.72 21.93
C THR A 232 -2.23 -20.11 21.20
N VAL A 233 -2.41 -20.49 19.93
CA VAL A 233 -3.46 -19.94 19.06
C VAL A 233 -4.12 -21.03 18.23
N ASN A 234 -5.35 -20.76 17.84
CA ASN A 234 -6.10 -21.59 16.90
C ASN A 234 -6.83 -20.70 15.88
N ILE A 235 -6.10 -20.27 14.85
CA ILE A 235 -6.57 -19.43 13.77
C ILE A 235 -7.07 -20.34 12.65
N ILE A 236 -8.28 -20.13 12.16
CA ILE A 236 -8.89 -20.97 11.12
C ILE A 236 -9.29 -20.10 9.93
N LYS A 237 -8.70 -20.36 8.76
CA LYS A 237 -9.07 -19.73 7.48
C LYS A 237 -9.19 -18.21 7.56
N SER A 238 -8.21 -17.55 8.15
CA SER A 238 -8.12 -16.10 8.25
C SER A 238 -7.32 -15.50 7.08
N SER A 239 -7.52 -14.22 6.77
CA SER A 239 -6.58 -13.52 5.88
C SER A 239 -5.21 -13.47 6.51
N LEU A 240 -4.16 -13.37 5.68
CA LEU A 240 -2.78 -13.31 6.18
C LEU A 240 -2.59 -12.15 7.17
N GLU A 241 -3.11 -10.98 6.82
CA GLU A 241 -3.01 -9.76 7.64
C GLU A 241 -3.71 -9.94 9.00
N SER A 242 -4.93 -10.48 8.99
CA SER A 242 -5.69 -10.71 10.24
C SER A 242 -5.03 -11.76 11.13
N ALA A 243 -4.51 -12.82 10.54
CA ALA A 243 -3.81 -13.87 11.28
C ALA A 243 -2.51 -13.35 11.92
N LEU A 244 -1.74 -12.54 11.19
CA LEU A 244 -0.53 -11.92 11.72
C LEU A 244 -0.84 -10.90 12.82
N GLN A 245 -1.93 -10.14 12.69
CA GLN A 245 -2.40 -9.21 13.71
C GLN A 245 -2.78 -9.93 15.02
N GLU A 246 -3.41 -11.10 14.91
CA GLU A 246 -3.76 -11.93 16.07
C GLU A 246 -2.52 -12.54 16.75
N LEU A 247 -1.51 -12.93 15.95
CA LEU A 247 -0.27 -13.50 16.44
C LEU A 247 0.63 -12.47 17.13
N ALA A 248 0.86 -11.32 16.49
CA ALA A 248 1.70 -10.27 17.04
C ALA A 248 1.42 -8.92 16.35
N PRO A 249 1.08 -7.87 17.12
CA PRO A 249 0.71 -6.55 16.57
C PRO A 249 1.90 -5.73 16.06
N ASN A 250 3.11 -6.24 16.12
CA ASN A 250 4.34 -5.57 15.74
C ASN A 250 5.04 -6.22 14.54
N ILE A 251 4.26 -6.89 13.69
CA ILE A 251 4.74 -7.44 12.43
C ILE A 251 4.45 -6.44 11.30
N LYS A 252 5.41 -6.25 10.42
CA LYS A 252 5.24 -5.56 9.15
C LYS A 252 5.23 -6.59 8.03
N LEU A 253 4.12 -6.66 7.31
CA LEU A 253 3.98 -7.48 6.12
C LEU A 253 4.16 -6.59 4.88
N TYR A 254 5.04 -7.01 3.97
CA TYR A 254 5.20 -6.35 2.68
C TYR A 254 4.49 -7.17 1.62
N VAL A 255 3.62 -6.52 0.85
CA VAL A 255 2.84 -7.16 -0.21
C VAL A 255 2.93 -6.36 -1.50
N ARG A 256 2.94 -7.04 -2.63
CA ARG A 256 2.81 -6.45 -3.96
C ARG A 256 1.39 -6.62 -4.46
N ALA A 257 0.73 -5.53 -4.78
CA ALA A 257 -0.54 -5.53 -5.47
C ALA A 257 -0.30 -5.41 -6.98
N ASP A 258 -0.82 -6.37 -7.75
CA ASP A 258 -0.96 -6.27 -9.20
C ASP A 258 -2.33 -5.62 -9.48
N LEU A 259 -2.32 -4.38 -9.93
CA LEU A 259 -3.57 -3.64 -10.16
C LEU A 259 -4.32 -4.09 -11.40
N MET A 260 -3.68 -4.85 -12.31
CA MET A 260 -4.33 -5.34 -13.51
C MET A 260 -5.25 -6.54 -13.22
N ILE A 261 -4.79 -7.47 -12.38
CA ILE A 261 -5.53 -8.70 -12.05
C ILE A 261 -6.15 -8.66 -10.64
N GLY A 262 -5.81 -7.65 -9.83
CA GLY A 262 -6.30 -7.50 -8.46
C GLY A 262 -5.70 -8.50 -7.47
N ASP A 263 -4.58 -9.13 -7.82
CA ASP A 263 -3.87 -10.09 -6.97
C ASP A 263 -2.91 -9.39 -6.00
N ARG A 264 -2.66 -10.03 -4.84
CA ARG A 264 -1.72 -9.56 -3.83
C ARG A 264 -0.74 -10.66 -3.45
N GLN A 265 0.52 -10.43 -3.76
CA GLN A 265 1.61 -11.36 -3.46
C GLN A 265 2.37 -10.90 -2.21
N PRO A 266 2.47 -11.71 -1.15
CA PRO A 266 3.35 -11.42 -0.04
C PRO A 266 4.82 -11.46 -0.51
N LEU A 267 5.63 -10.51 -0.01
CA LEU A 267 7.04 -10.33 -0.39
C LEU A 267 7.99 -10.70 0.75
N ARG A 268 7.68 -10.26 1.96
CA ARG A 268 8.46 -10.53 3.18
C ARG A 268 7.67 -10.19 4.43
N MET A 269 8.10 -10.71 5.56
CA MET A 269 7.66 -10.31 6.89
C MET A 269 8.83 -9.73 7.69
N VAL A 270 8.54 -8.73 8.52
CA VAL A 270 9.53 -8.12 9.42
C VAL A 270 8.94 -8.01 10.82
N LEU A 271 9.53 -8.69 11.80
CA LEU A 271 9.18 -8.53 13.20
C LEU A 271 9.97 -7.35 13.76
N VAL A 272 9.27 -6.29 14.16
CA VAL A 272 9.85 -5.04 14.70
C VAL A 272 9.58 -4.91 16.18
N GLY A 273 10.39 -4.12 16.88
CA GLY A 273 10.11 -3.76 18.28
C GLY A 273 8.86 -2.87 18.40
N PRO A 274 8.26 -2.82 19.58
CA PRO A 274 7.19 -1.85 19.84
C PRO A 274 7.71 -0.45 19.56
N ASP A 275 6.89 0.36 18.87
CA ASP A 275 7.23 1.76 18.60
C ASP A 275 7.59 2.44 19.92
N LYS A 276 8.81 2.92 20.06
CA LYS A 276 9.16 3.80 21.18
C LYS A 276 8.26 5.02 21.05
N LYS A 277 7.26 5.12 21.93
CA LYS A 277 6.44 6.34 22.03
C LYS A 277 7.40 7.50 22.24
N SER A 278 7.56 8.31 21.18
CA SER A 278 8.28 9.59 21.24
C SER A 278 7.43 10.63 21.96
#